data_74dcd21d688c845b50b15bf8790bbc4d
#
_entry.id   74dcd21d688c845b50b15bf8790bbc4d
#
_cell.length_a   1.000
_cell.length_b   1.000
_cell.length_c   1.000
_cell.angle_alpha   90.00
_cell.angle_beta   90.00
_cell.angle_gamma   90.00
#
_symmetry.space_group_name_H-M   'P 1'
#
loop_
_entity.id
_entity.type
_entity.pdbx_description
1 polymer ?
#
loop_
_entity_poly.entity_id
_entity_poly.type
_entity_poly.pdbx_seq_one_letter_code
_entity_poly.pdbx_strand_id
1 'polypeptide(L)'
;MSRPLRVTMWNEFVHERELPEIRAVYPEGIHGCLRNFLEKEQDITVRCVTLDMPNQGITQALLDNTDVLIWWSHARQEDITDETVRLVRNAVHSGMGLIALHSAHFSRIMRDLLGTTMTLHWRHGDREKLWCIDPTHPIAQGVPACIDIPEEEMYGECFDIPRPDDTIFIGWFAGGEVFRSGVTFTRGRGKIFYFQPGHEEAPVYQHPDIQRIIVNAVRWAAPLCRLPAPPDNVEEH
;
A
#
# COMPACT_ATOMS: atom_id res chain seq x y z
N MET A 1 8.81 -22.82 -15.10
CA MET A 1 7.83 -21.83 -14.59
C MET A 1 8.56 -20.97 -13.60
N SER A 2 8.41 -19.64 -13.64
CA SER A 2 8.92 -18.76 -12.60
C SER A 2 8.21 -19.07 -11.28
N ARG A 3 8.89 -18.91 -10.14
CA ARG A 3 8.23 -19.05 -8.83
C ARG A 3 7.13 -18.00 -8.66
N PRO A 4 6.08 -18.29 -7.88
CA PRO A 4 5.08 -17.28 -7.53
C PRO A 4 5.70 -16.07 -6.82
N LEU A 5 5.09 -14.90 -7.01
CA LEU A 5 5.40 -13.69 -6.26
C LEU A 5 4.98 -13.87 -4.80
N ARG A 6 5.87 -13.60 -3.88
CA ARG A 6 5.64 -13.70 -2.44
C ARG A 6 5.21 -12.34 -1.92
N VAL A 7 3.94 -12.21 -1.60
CA VAL A 7 3.36 -10.99 -1.02
C VAL A 7 3.24 -11.16 0.49
N THR A 8 3.71 -10.17 1.23
CA THR A 8 3.36 -10.01 2.64
C THR A 8 2.35 -8.89 2.77
N MET A 9 1.17 -9.20 3.30
CA MET A 9 0.15 -8.20 3.65
C MET A 9 0.24 -7.90 5.13
N TRP A 10 0.71 -6.70 5.47
CA TRP A 10 0.73 -6.18 6.83
C TRP A 10 -0.51 -5.32 7.09
N ASN A 11 -1.23 -5.63 8.15
CA ASN A 11 -2.40 -4.87 8.59
C ASN A 11 -2.26 -4.49 10.07
N GLU A 12 -2.55 -3.25 10.40
CA GLU A 12 -2.63 -2.80 11.79
C GLU A 12 -3.62 -3.63 12.61
N PHE A 13 -4.76 -3.99 12.01
CA PHE A 13 -5.78 -4.89 12.54
C PHE A 13 -6.30 -4.46 13.93
N VAL A 14 -6.54 -3.18 14.14
CA VAL A 14 -7.09 -2.61 15.38
C VAL A 14 -8.58 -2.43 15.27
N HIS A 15 -9.05 -1.61 14.33
CA HIS A 15 -10.46 -1.27 14.19
C HIS A 15 -11.34 -2.49 13.88
N GLU A 16 -10.90 -3.42 13.05
CA GLU A 16 -11.66 -4.65 12.75
C GLU A 16 -11.84 -5.55 13.98
N ARG A 17 -10.99 -5.41 15.00
CA ARG A 17 -11.14 -6.13 16.28
C ARG A 17 -12.00 -5.39 17.29
N GLU A 18 -11.87 -4.06 17.33
CA GLU A 18 -12.46 -3.22 18.37
C GLU A 18 -13.86 -2.73 17.99
N LEU A 19 -14.12 -2.51 16.69
CA LEU A 19 -15.36 -1.91 16.17
C LEU A 19 -16.18 -2.95 15.40
N PRO A 20 -17.37 -3.35 15.95
CA PRO A 20 -18.23 -4.35 15.30
C PRO A 20 -18.69 -3.96 13.88
N GLU A 21 -18.90 -2.66 13.62
CA GLU A 21 -19.27 -2.12 12.32
C GLU A 21 -18.18 -2.37 11.28
N ILE A 22 -16.92 -2.15 11.61
CA ILE A 22 -15.78 -2.41 10.73
C ILE A 22 -15.62 -3.92 10.49
N ARG A 23 -15.77 -4.72 11.55
CA ARG A 23 -15.77 -6.17 11.41
C ARG A 23 -16.90 -6.68 10.50
N ALA A 24 -18.04 -6.01 10.46
CA ALA A 24 -19.13 -6.37 9.55
C ALA A 24 -18.74 -6.13 8.07
N VAL A 25 -17.95 -5.10 7.77
CA VAL A 25 -17.44 -4.82 6.43
C VAL A 25 -16.33 -5.80 6.04
N TYR A 26 -15.39 -6.08 6.95
CA TYR A 26 -14.23 -6.96 6.74
C TYR A 26 -14.16 -8.07 7.81
N PRO A 27 -14.97 -9.13 7.72
CA PRO A 27 -15.05 -10.17 8.75
C PRO A 27 -13.73 -10.91 9.02
N GLU A 28 -12.87 -11.04 8.00
CA GLU A 28 -11.53 -11.63 8.10
C GLU A 28 -10.43 -10.56 8.22
N GLY A 29 -10.82 -9.30 8.51
CA GLY A 29 -9.95 -8.14 8.43
C GLY A 29 -9.64 -7.73 7.00
N ILE A 30 -9.12 -6.53 6.82
CA ILE A 30 -8.68 -6.00 5.52
C ILE A 30 -7.63 -6.95 4.90
N HIS A 31 -6.69 -7.44 5.71
CA HIS A 31 -5.66 -8.38 5.25
C HIS A 31 -6.25 -9.70 4.70
N GLY A 32 -7.32 -10.21 5.32
CA GLY A 32 -8.03 -11.38 4.82
C GLY A 32 -8.74 -11.10 3.50
N CYS A 33 -9.40 -9.94 3.38
CA CYS A 33 -10.04 -9.50 2.15
C CYS A 33 -9.02 -9.42 0.99
N LEU A 34 -7.88 -8.76 1.21
CA LEU A 34 -6.83 -8.64 0.20
C LEU A 34 -6.23 -9.99 -0.18
N ARG A 35 -5.90 -10.85 0.80
CA ARG A 35 -5.43 -12.20 0.55
C ARG A 35 -6.41 -12.98 -0.34
N ASN A 36 -7.70 -12.93 -0.03
CA ASN A 36 -8.72 -13.74 -0.70
C ASN A 36 -8.84 -13.44 -2.21
N PHE A 37 -8.60 -12.22 -2.67
CA PHE A 37 -8.59 -11.97 -4.10
C PHE A 37 -7.20 -12.11 -4.75
N LEU A 38 -6.12 -11.80 -4.03
CA LEU A 38 -4.76 -11.95 -4.55
C LEU A 38 -4.40 -13.42 -4.79
N GLU A 39 -4.82 -14.33 -3.92
CA GLU A 39 -4.57 -15.78 -4.07
C GLU A 39 -5.42 -16.46 -5.16
N LYS A 40 -6.37 -15.74 -5.78
CA LYS A 40 -7.00 -16.24 -7.02
C LYS A 40 -6.05 -16.19 -8.22
N GLU A 41 -5.02 -15.36 -8.13
CA GLU A 41 -3.98 -15.25 -9.15
C GLU A 41 -2.94 -16.37 -8.96
N GLN A 42 -2.75 -17.20 -9.98
CA GLN A 42 -1.86 -18.39 -9.92
C GLN A 42 -0.39 -18.05 -9.70
N ASP A 43 0.00 -16.81 -9.97
CA ASP A 43 1.36 -16.30 -9.86
C ASP A 43 1.64 -15.54 -8.54
N ILE A 44 0.67 -15.53 -7.60
CA ILE A 44 0.79 -14.80 -6.33
C ILE A 44 0.54 -15.74 -5.15
N THR A 45 1.35 -15.60 -4.10
CA THR A 45 1.13 -16.22 -2.79
C THR A 45 1.15 -15.16 -1.72
N VAL A 46 0.25 -15.22 -0.73
CA VAL A 46 0.10 -14.17 0.29
C VAL A 46 0.35 -14.71 1.68
N ARG A 47 1.12 -13.98 2.46
CA ARG A 47 1.25 -14.14 3.91
C ARG A 47 0.70 -12.90 4.60
N CYS A 48 -0.22 -13.08 5.55
CA CYS A 48 -0.74 -12.00 6.38
C CYS A 48 0.00 -11.93 7.70
N VAL A 49 0.34 -10.71 8.13
CA VAL A 49 0.92 -10.39 9.44
C VAL A 49 0.27 -9.12 10.00
N THR A 50 0.24 -8.99 11.32
CA THR A 50 -0.46 -7.90 12.00
C THR A 50 0.40 -7.25 13.07
N LEU A 51 0.00 -6.03 13.49
CA LEU A 51 0.71 -5.24 14.50
C LEU A 51 0.90 -5.97 15.83
N ASP A 52 -0.07 -6.78 16.25
CA ASP A 52 -0.06 -7.50 17.53
C ASP A 52 0.83 -8.76 17.55
N MET A 53 1.36 -9.16 16.40
CA MET A 53 2.30 -10.27 16.32
C MET A 53 3.68 -9.90 16.92
N PRO A 54 4.48 -10.88 17.39
CA PRO A 54 5.84 -10.62 17.80
C PRO A 54 6.64 -9.81 16.76
N ASN A 55 7.41 -8.82 17.23
CA ASN A 55 8.13 -7.87 16.36
C ASN A 55 7.21 -7.15 15.35
N GLN A 56 5.95 -6.93 15.73
CA GLN A 56 4.94 -6.31 14.87
C GLN A 56 4.75 -7.07 13.54
N GLY A 57 4.95 -8.39 13.56
CA GLY A 57 4.88 -9.25 12.40
C GLY A 57 6.04 -9.08 11.40
N ILE A 58 7.02 -8.19 11.66
CA ILE A 58 8.12 -7.89 10.76
C ILE A 58 9.44 -8.41 11.32
N THR A 59 10.10 -9.25 10.54
CA THR A 59 11.46 -9.74 10.84
C THR A 59 12.30 -9.72 9.56
N GLN A 60 13.62 -9.69 9.68
CA GLN A 60 14.52 -9.79 8.53
C GLN A 60 14.22 -11.04 7.68
N ALA A 61 14.06 -12.20 8.35
CA ALA A 61 13.76 -13.46 7.66
C ALA A 61 12.42 -13.43 6.89
N LEU A 62 11.41 -12.72 7.40
CA LEU A 62 10.16 -12.49 6.67
C LEU A 62 10.43 -11.65 5.41
N LEU A 63 11.11 -10.52 5.57
CA LEU A 63 11.37 -9.58 4.47
C LEU A 63 12.28 -10.18 3.40
N ASP A 64 13.23 -11.04 3.75
CA ASP A 64 14.06 -11.79 2.79
C ASP A 64 13.22 -12.74 1.92
N ASN A 65 12.06 -13.15 2.44
CA ASN A 65 11.09 -14.00 1.76
C ASN A 65 9.87 -13.23 1.22
N THR A 66 9.95 -11.91 1.12
CA THR A 66 8.88 -11.04 0.60
C THR A 66 9.36 -10.34 -0.67
N ASP A 67 8.61 -10.46 -1.76
CA ASP A 67 8.88 -9.73 -3.00
C ASP A 67 8.17 -8.38 -3.00
N VAL A 68 6.93 -8.34 -2.49
CA VAL A 68 6.13 -7.12 -2.34
C VAL A 68 5.49 -7.09 -0.96
N LEU A 69 5.67 -5.99 -0.24
CA LEU A 69 4.98 -5.70 1.01
C LEU A 69 3.79 -4.79 0.72
N ILE A 70 2.60 -5.20 1.15
CA ILE A 70 1.41 -4.34 1.18
C ILE A 70 1.23 -3.88 2.62
N TRP A 71 1.07 -2.57 2.83
CA TRP A 71 0.95 -1.96 4.14
C TRP A 71 -0.35 -1.20 4.28
N TRP A 72 -1.17 -1.59 5.27
CA TRP A 72 -2.37 -0.86 5.68
C TRP A 72 -2.30 -0.52 7.16
N SER A 73 -2.39 0.76 7.51
CA SER A 73 -2.37 1.27 8.89
C SER A 73 -3.22 2.52 9.03
N HIS A 74 -3.80 2.76 10.19
CA HIS A 74 -4.69 3.88 10.43
C HIS A 74 -4.49 4.51 11.83
N ALA A 75 -4.89 3.83 12.90
CA ALA A 75 -4.98 4.39 14.25
C ALA A 75 -3.66 4.35 15.05
N ARG A 76 -2.79 3.38 14.80
CA ARG A 76 -1.60 3.07 15.61
C ARG A 76 -0.28 3.27 14.86
N GLN A 77 -0.22 4.25 13.98
CA GLN A 77 0.93 4.48 13.10
C GLN A 77 2.22 4.81 13.86
N GLU A 78 2.11 5.50 15.01
CA GLU A 78 3.25 5.87 15.85
C GLU A 78 3.77 4.71 16.73
N ASP A 79 3.01 3.62 16.85
CA ASP A 79 3.44 2.44 17.61
C ASP A 79 4.50 1.61 16.85
N ILE A 80 4.68 1.87 15.56
CA ILE A 80 5.67 1.17 14.75
C ILE A 80 7.08 1.51 15.25
N THR A 81 7.86 0.50 15.61
CA THR A 81 9.20 0.67 16.18
C THR A 81 10.21 1.15 15.13
N ASP A 82 11.26 1.84 15.58
CA ASP A 82 12.38 2.26 14.73
C ASP A 82 13.02 1.06 14.00
N GLU A 83 13.08 -0.08 14.69
CA GLU A 83 13.61 -1.31 14.10
C GLU A 83 12.76 -1.79 12.92
N THR A 84 11.43 -1.80 13.07
CA THR A 84 10.50 -2.15 11.97
C THR A 84 10.67 -1.19 10.80
N VAL A 85 10.74 0.13 11.07
CA VAL A 85 10.97 1.14 10.02
C VAL A 85 12.29 0.87 9.29
N ARG A 86 13.38 0.65 10.05
CA ARG A 86 14.71 0.37 9.50
C ARG A 86 14.72 -0.88 8.62
N LEU A 87 14.11 -1.97 9.09
CA LEU A 87 14.05 -3.23 8.35
C LEU A 87 13.29 -3.06 7.03
N VAL A 88 12.11 -2.44 7.05
CA VAL A 88 11.31 -2.23 5.84
C VAL A 88 12.02 -1.29 4.87
N ARG A 89 12.57 -0.15 5.34
CA ARG A 89 13.35 0.76 4.52
C ARG A 89 14.49 0.04 3.80
N ASN A 90 15.30 -0.74 4.53
CA ASN A 90 16.43 -1.45 3.97
C ASN A 90 15.98 -2.49 2.93
N ALA A 91 14.88 -3.19 3.17
CA ALA A 91 14.29 -4.13 2.22
C ALA A 91 13.84 -3.43 0.93
N VAL A 92 13.17 -2.26 1.05
CA VAL A 92 12.78 -1.44 -0.12
C VAL A 92 14.03 -0.97 -0.87
N HIS A 93 15.01 -0.40 -0.17
CA HIS A 93 16.25 0.05 -0.82
C HIS A 93 16.99 -1.09 -1.54
N SER A 94 16.85 -2.33 -1.06
CA SER A 94 17.42 -3.53 -1.69
C SER A 94 16.58 -4.09 -2.84
N GLY A 95 15.38 -3.55 -3.10
CA GLY A 95 14.55 -3.89 -4.25
C GLY A 95 13.19 -4.51 -3.92
N MET A 96 12.79 -4.67 -2.65
CA MET A 96 11.42 -5.09 -2.30
C MET A 96 10.43 -4.02 -2.75
N GLY A 97 9.31 -4.44 -3.37
CA GLY A 97 8.21 -3.54 -3.66
C GLY A 97 7.42 -3.17 -2.40
N LEU A 98 6.87 -1.96 -2.37
CA LEU A 98 5.97 -1.49 -1.31
C LEU A 98 4.69 -0.94 -1.92
N ILE A 99 3.55 -1.38 -1.40
CA ILE A 99 2.23 -0.81 -1.71
C ILE A 99 1.67 -0.27 -0.40
N ALA A 100 1.53 1.03 -0.30
CA ALA A 100 0.94 1.70 0.85
C ALA A 100 -0.51 2.08 0.52
N LEU A 101 -1.45 1.58 1.33
CA LEU A 101 -2.87 1.74 1.08
C LEU A 101 -3.48 2.74 2.05
N HIS A 102 -4.33 3.60 1.53
CA HIS A 102 -5.19 4.54 2.27
C HIS A 102 -4.38 5.39 3.26
N SER A 103 -4.76 5.38 4.54
CA SER A 103 -4.10 6.13 5.62
C SER A 103 -2.65 5.70 5.92
N ALA A 104 -2.19 4.61 5.31
CA ALA A 104 -0.77 4.23 5.37
C ALA A 104 0.20 5.28 4.79
N HIS A 105 -0.30 6.31 4.08
CA HIS A 105 0.52 7.46 3.69
C HIS A 105 1.23 8.08 4.92
N PHE A 106 0.51 8.21 6.04
CA PHE A 106 1.03 8.83 7.25
C PHE A 106 1.87 7.89 8.12
N SER A 107 2.09 6.64 7.70
CA SER A 107 2.92 5.68 8.43
C SER A 107 4.35 6.19 8.60
N ARG A 108 4.99 5.80 9.71
CA ARG A 108 6.41 6.07 9.95
C ARG A 108 7.29 5.57 8.81
N ILE A 109 6.90 4.45 8.18
CA ILE A 109 7.62 3.86 7.04
C ILE A 109 7.57 4.79 5.83
N MET A 110 6.39 5.32 5.46
CA MET A 110 6.25 6.20 4.31
C MET A 110 6.93 7.54 4.53
N ARG A 111 6.79 8.12 5.73
CA ARG A 111 7.49 9.36 6.10
C ARG A 111 9.02 9.21 6.04
N ASP A 112 9.56 8.09 6.51
CA ASP A 112 11.00 7.80 6.46
C ASP A 112 11.49 7.60 5.01
N LEU A 113 10.76 6.82 4.20
CA LEU A 113 11.14 6.54 2.81
C LEU A 113 11.02 7.76 1.90
N LEU A 114 10.03 8.62 2.11
CA LEU A 114 9.75 9.75 1.23
C LEU A 114 10.31 11.08 1.72
N GLY A 115 10.62 11.19 3.03
CA GLY A 115 11.27 12.36 3.61
C GLY A 115 10.39 13.60 3.67
N THR A 116 9.07 13.44 3.72
CA THR A 116 8.08 14.51 3.87
C THR A 116 7.12 14.20 4.99
N THR A 117 6.24 15.14 5.35
CA THR A 117 5.29 14.96 6.44
C THR A 117 4.15 13.99 6.07
N MET A 118 3.88 13.82 4.78
CA MET A 118 2.78 13.03 4.23
C MET A 118 1.40 13.51 4.70
N THR A 119 1.29 14.76 5.13
CA THR A 119 0.02 15.37 5.58
C THR A 119 -0.87 15.78 4.40
N LEU A 120 -2.15 15.82 4.64
CA LEU A 120 -3.20 16.14 3.68
C LEU A 120 -4.43 16.70 4.41
N HIS A 121 -5.48 17.08 3.67
CA HIS A 121 -6.80 17.39 4.20
C HIS A 121 -7.71 16.17 4.04
N TRP A 122 -8.58 15.91 5.03
CA TRP A 122 -9.48 14.78 4.99
C TRP A 122 -10.82 15.08 5.66
N ARG A 123 -11.87 14.34 5.29
CA ARG A 123 -13.15 14.25 6.00
C ARG A 123 -13.82 12.91 5.74
N HIS A 124 -14.63 12.46 6.69
CA HIS A 124 -15.39 11.22 6.55
C HIS A 124 -16.53 11.35 5.53
N GLY A 125 -16.85 10.23 4.91
CA GLY A 125 -18.08 9.99 4.16
C GLY A 125 -18.24 10.87 2.93
N ASP A 126 -17.68 10.46 1.82
CA ASP A 126 -17.87 11.15 0.55
C ASP A 126 -17.95 10.13 -0.61
N ARG A 127 -18.45 10.59 -1.75
CA ARG A 127 -18.38 9.85 -3.00
C ARG A 127 -17.13 10.26 -3.77
N GLU A 128 -16.37 9.29 -4.20
CA GLU A 128 -15.20 9.51 -5.05
C GLU A 128 -15.45 9.05 -6.48
N LYS A 129 -15.00 9.83 -7.45
CA LYS A 129 -14.73 9.39 -8.82
C LYS A 129 -13.23 9.26 -9.01
N LEU A 130 -12.78 8.03 -9.08
CA LEU A 130 -11.36 7.72 -9.31
C LEU A 130 -11.09 7.67 -10.82
N TRP A 131 -10.40 8.69 -11.33
CA TRP A 131 -10.04 8.81 -12.75
C TRP A 131 -8.68 8.19 -13.03
N CYS A 132 -8.62 7.31 -14.02
CA CYS A 132 -7.37 6.82 -14.59
C CYS A 132 -6.85 7.86 -15.59
N ILE A 133 -5.75 8.55 -15.23
CA ILE A 133 -5.17 9.62 -16.06
C ILE A 133 -3.92 9.14 -16.85
N ASP A 134 -3.35 7.99 -16.47
CA ASP A 134 -2.32 7.31 -17.27
C ASP A 134 -2.73 5.86 -17.57
N PRO A 135 -3.56 5.65 -18.58
CA PRO A 135 -4.03 4.31 -18.97
C PRO A 135 -2.93 3.43 -19.60
N THR A 136 -1.75 3.98 -19.87
CA THR A 136 -0.60 3.24 -20.44
C THR A 136 0.26 2.60 -19.34
N HIS A 137 0.14 3.07 -18.10
CA HIS A 137 0.91 2.52 -16.98
C HIS A 137 0.48 1.08 -16.67
N PRO A 138 1.41 0.16 -16.36
CA PRO A 138 1.08 -1.24 -16.06
C PRO A 138 0.04 -1.43 -14.94
N ILE A 139 0.01 -0.55 -13.93
CA ILE A 139 -0.98 -0.58 -12.85
C ILE A 139 -2.41 -0.32 -13.37
N ALA A 140 -2.55 0.45 -14.44
CA ALA A 140 -3.84 0.80 -15.03
C ALA A 140 -4.36 -0.24 -16.04
N GLN A 141 -3.64 -1.32 -16.29
CA GLN A 141 -4.02 -2.30 -17.30
C GLN A 141 -5.38 -2.95 -17.01
N GLY A 142 -6.32 -2.80 -17.93
CA GLY A 142 -7.68 -3.34 -17.83
C GLY A 142 -8.56 -2.61 -16.80
N VAL A 143 -8.14 -1.43 -16.34
CA VAL A 143 -8.91 -0.57 -15.45
C VAL A 143 -9.76 0.40 -16.31
N PRO A 144 -11.03 0.66 -15.95
CA PRO A 144 -11.84 1.62 -16.69
C PRO A 144 -11.31 3.05 -16.52
N ALA A 145 -11.69 3.96 -17.44
CA ALA A 145 -11.27 5.35 -17.39
C ALA A 145 -11.70 6.08 -16.11
N CYS A 146 -12.80 5.65 -15.50
CA CYS A 146 -13.30 6.18 -14.24
C CYS A 146 -13.99 5.08 -13.45
N ILE A 147 -13.69 4.99 -12.15
CA ILE A 147 -14.37 4.13 -11.18
C ILE A 147 -15.20 5.03 -10.29
N ASP A 148 -16.45 4.64 -10.05
CA ASP A 148 -17.35 5.34 -9.14
C ASP A 148 -17.38 4.61 -7.79
N ILE A 149 -16.84 5.26 -6.76
CA ILE A 149 -16.81 4.74 -5.38
C ILE A 149 -17.88 5.50 -4.58
N PRO A 150 -19.00 4.83 -4.25
CA PRO A 150 -20.14 5.52 -3.63
C PRO A 150 -19.84 6.12 -2.26
N GLU A 151 -18.94 5.49 -1.52
CA GLU A 151 -18.57 5.88 -0.16
C GLU A 151 -17.08 5.65 0.08
N GLU A 152 -16.38 6.72 0.47
CA GLU A 152 -14.95 6.72 0.76
C GLU A 152 -14.63 7.87 1.72
N GLU A 153 -13.49 7.85 2.38
CA GLU A 153 -12.94 8.99 3.10
C GLU A 153 -12.29 9.96 2.10
N MET A 154 -12.77 11.22 2.10
CA MET A 154 -12.22 12.24 1.22
C MET A 154 -10.82 12.63 1.66
N TYR A 155 -9.87 12.55 0.73
CA TYR A 155 -8.57 13.19 0.82
C TYR A 155 -8.48 14.34 -0.19
N GLY A 156 -7.83 15.43 0.22
CA GLY A 156 -7.70 16.64 -0.60
C GLY A 156 -6.28 17.17 -0.66
N GLU A 157 -5.94 17.78 -1.77
CA GLU A 157 -4.70 18.54 -1.90
C GLU A 157 -4.69 19.78 -0.96
N CYS A 158 -3.52 20.29 -0.43
CA CYS A 158 -2.20 19.78 -0.84
C CYS A 158 -1.78 18.55 -0.05
N PHE A 159 -1.36 17.53 -0.77
CA PHE A 159 -0.72 16.36 -0.20
C PHE A 159 0.80 16.58 -0.16
N ASP A 160 1.38 16.61 1.05
CA ASP A 160 2.81 16.88 1.25
C ASP A 160 3.67 15.65 0.95
N ILE A 161 3.89 15.41 -0.34
CA ILE A 161 4.72 14.33 -0.86
C ILE A 161 5.82 14.89 -1.78
N PRO A 162 6.95 14.20 -1.94
CA PRO A 162 7.89 14.56 -3.00
C PRO A 162 7.23 14.42 -4.35
N ARG A 163 7.82 15.02 -5.39
CA ARG A 163 7.31 14.83 -6.76
C ARG A 163 7.24 13.32 -7.08
N PRO A 164 6.07 12.78 -7.41
CA PRO A 164 5.94 11.39 -7.84
C PRO A 164 6.71 11.11 -9.14
N ASP A 165 7.14 9.86 -9.33
CA ASP A 165 7.64 9.40 -10.61
C ASP A 165 6.50 9.40 -11.64
N ASP A 166 5.33 8.81 -11.24
CA ASP A 166 4.11 8.81 -12.05
C ASP A 166 2.89 9.15 -11.16
N THR A 167 1.90 9.80 -11.77
CA THR A 167 0.54 9.95 -11.22
C THR A 167 -0.41 9.21 -12.14
N ILE A 168 -1.00 8.12 -11.64
CA ILE A 168 -1.81 7.20 -12.43
C ILE A 168 -3.30 7.45 -12.23
N PHE A 169 -3.67 7.76 -10.99
CA PHE A 169 -5.07 7.98 -10.61
C PHE A 169 -5.24 9.31 -9.89
N ILE A 170 -6.33 10.00 -10.24
CA ILE A 170 -6.80 11.20 -9.54
C ILE A 170 -8.19 10.92 -8.99
N GLY A 171 -8.39 11.14 -7.70
CA GLY A 171 -9.69 11.18 -7.05
C GLY A 171 -10.33 12.55 -7.22
N TRP A 172 -11.62 12.55 -7.51
CA TRP A 172 -12.48 13.72 -7.47
C TRP A 172 -13.68 13.42 -6.57
N PHE A 173 -13.79 14.20 -5.51
CA PHE A 173 -14.79 14.00 -4.46
C PHE A 173 -16.02 14.86 -4.69
N ALA A 174 -17.15 14.48 -4.09
CA ALA A 174 -18.43 15.17 -4.30
C ALA A 174 -18.41 16.63 -3.82
N GLY A 175 -17.57 16.98 -2.86
CA GLY A 175 -17.32 18.36 -2.42
C GLY A 175 -16.53 19.22 -3.41
N GLY A 176 -15.97 18.61 -4.45
CA GLY A 176 -15.16 19.28 -5.46
C GLY A 176 -13.64 19.16 -5.24
N GLU A 177 -13.23 18.54 -4.15
CA GLU A 177 -11.80 18.29 -3.88
C GLU A 177 -11.22 17.32 -4.90
N VAL A 178 -9.94 17.50 -5.19
CA VAL A 178 -9.14 16.61 -6.02
C VAL A 178 -7.95 16.10 -5.23
N PHE A 179 -7.51 14.88 -5.55
CA PHE A 179 -6.41 14.24 -4.86
C PHE A 179 -5.61 13.33 -5.79
N ARG A 180 -4.30 13.28 -5.59
CA ARG A 180 -3.41 12.32 -6.26
C ARG A 180 -3.58 10.93 -5.65
N SER A 181 -4.67 10.23 -6.01
CA SER A 181 -5.11 8.97 -5.38
C SER A 181 -4.27 7.75 -5.73
N GLY A 182 -3.46 7.82 -6.80
CA GLY A 182 -2.55 6.72 -7.17
C GLY A 182 -1.25 7.26 -7.73
N VAL A 183 -0.15 7.15 -6.96
CA VAL A 183 1.16 7.69 -7.32
C VAL A 183 2.29 6.70 -7.07
N THR A 184 3.36 6.82 -7.84
CA THR A 184 4.52 5.96 -7.72
C THR A 184 5.78 6.71 -7.31
N PHE A 185 6.70 5.99 -6.68
CA PHE A 185 8.03 6.47 -6.32
C PHE A 185 9.03 5.33 -6.45
N THR A 186 10.29 5.67 -6.71
CA THR A 186 11.43 4.78 -6.62
C THR A 186 12.32 5.20 -5.46
N ARG A 187 12.67 4.25 -4.58
CA ARG A 187 13.62 4.48 -3.48
C ARG A 187 14.64 3.35 -3.44
N GLY A 188 15.91 3.72 -3.61
CA GLY A 188 16.97 2.73 -3.85
C GLY A 188 16.66 1.93 -5.11
N ARG A 189 16.41 0.63 -4.97
CA ARG A 189 16.00 -0.28 -6.05
C ARG A 189 14.53 -0.70 -5.95
N GLY A 190 13.83 -0.30 -4.90
CA GLY A 190 12.43 -0.64 -4.66
C GLY A 190 11.47 0.35 -5.29
N LYS A 191 10.36 -0.19 -5.77
CA LYS A 191 9.22 0.57 -6.28
C LYS A 191 8.18 0.72 -5.19
N ILE A 192 7.63 1.91 -5.05
CA ILE A 192 6.57 2.23 -4.10
C ILE A 192 5.34 2.68 -4.87
N PHE A 193 4.19 2.11 -4.57
CA PHE A 193 2.89 2.59 -5.02
C PHE A 193 2.08 3.02 -3.80
N TYR A 194 1.64 4.26 -3.78
CA TYR A 194 0.64 4.75 -2.85
C TYR A 194 -0.71 4.79 -3.53
N PHE A 195 -1.74 4.26 -2.85
CA PHE A 195 -3.12 4.21 -3.35
C PHE A 195 -4.10 4.63 -2.26
N GLN A 196 -4.88 5.70 -2.54
CA GLN A 196 -5.73 6.33 -1.55
C GLN A 196 -7.01 5.55 -1.24
N PRO A 197 -7.80 5.00 -2.21
CA PRO A 197 -9.04 4.32 -1.86
C PRO A 197 -8.84 3.16 -0.89
N GLY A 198 -9.70 3.05 0.13
CA GLY A 198 -9.63 1.92 1.04
C GLY A 198 -9.86 2.18 2.52
N HIS A 199 -10.73 3.15 2.86
CA HIS A 199 -11.16 3.36 4.24
C HIS A 199 -11.91 2.12 4.77
N GLU A 200 -11.66 1.77 6.03
CA GLU A 200 -12.18 0.54 6.64
C GLU A 200 -13.70 0.52 6.83
N GLU A 201 -14.35 1.68 6.86
CA GLU A 201 -15.82 1.80 6.99
C GLU A 201 -16.56 1.41 5.71
N ALA A 202 -15.87 1.45 4.55
CA ALA A 202 -16.47 1.17 3.25
C ALA A 202 -15.90 -0.11 2.60
N PRO A 203 -16.70 -0.88 1.84
CA PRO A 203 -16.25 -2.14 1.25
C PRO A 203 -15.41 -1.96 -0.03
N VAL A 204 -14.53 -0.97 -0.05
CA VAL A 204 -13.78 -0.53 -1.24
C VAL A 204 -12.92 -1.65 -1.82
N TYR A 205 -12.25 -2.45 -0.96
CA TYR A 205 -11.44 -3.58 -1.41
C TYR A 205 -12.26 -4.77 -1.95
N GLN A 206 -13.59 -4.71 -1.86
CA GLN A 206 -14.48 -5.68 -2.50
C GLN A 206 -14.82 -5.28 -3.95
N HIS A 207 -14.52 -4.04 -4.37
CA HIS A 207 -14.78 -3.56 -5.73
C HIS A 207 -13.81 -4.22 -6.74
N PRO A 208 -14.31 -4.84 -7.83
CA PRO A 208 -13.48 -5.63 -8.73
C PRO A 208 -12.38 -4.82 -9.45
N ASP A 209 -12.63 -3.56 -9.77
CA ASP A 209 -11.64 -2.72 -10.43
C ASP A 209 -10.56 -2.25 -9.44
N ILE A 210 -10.90 -2.04 -8.17
CA ILE A 210 -9.92 -1.77 -7.10
C ILE A 210 -9.03 -3.00 -6.88
N GLN A 211 -9.62 -4.20 -6.85
CA GLN A 211 -8.86 -5.46 -6.77
C GLN A 211 -7.89 -5.58 -7.94
N ARG A 212 -8.33 -5.26 -9.17
CA ARG A 212 -7.49 -5.27 -10.36
C ARG A 212 -6.31 -4.30 -10.25
N ILE A 213 -6.54 -3.09 -9.77
CA ILE A 213 -5.46 -2.10 -9.52
C ILE A 213 -4.41 -2.69 -8.56
N ILE A 214 -4.85 -3.29 -7.45
CA ILE A 214 -3.93 -3.85 -6.44
C ILE A 214 -3.15 -5.06 -7.00
N VAL A 215 -3.81 -5.96 -7.75
CA VAL A 215 -3.14 -7.08 -8.43
C VAL A 215 -2.07 -6.58 -9.41
N ASN A 216 -2.43 -5.59 -10.22
CA ASN A 216 -1.49 -4.97 -11.17
C ASN A 216 -0.32 -4.30 -10.45
N ALA A 217 -0.60 -3.61 -9.33
CA ALA A 217 0.43 -2.96 -8.51
C ALA A 217 1.41 -3.97 -7.91
N VAL A 218 0.93 -5.11 -7.44
CA VAL A 218 1.78 -6.22 -6.97
C VAL A 218 2.75 -6.68 -8.07
N ARG A 219 2.23 -6.91 -9.28
CA ARG A 219 3.07 -7.34 -10.42
C ARG A 219 4.05 -6.26 -10.85
N TRP A 220 3.61 -4.99 -10.86
CA TRP A 220 4.46 -3.86 -11.22
C TRP A 220 5.57 -3.61 -10.20
N ALA A 221 5.27 -3.72 -8.89
CA ALA A 221 6.22 -3.47 -7.82
C ALA A 221 7.21 -4.63 -7.61
N ALA A 222 6.90 -5.83 -8.13
CA ALA A 222 7.74 -7.00 -7.97
C ALA A 222 9.16 -6.77 -8.50
N PRO A 223 10.21 -7.13 -7.74
CA PRO A 223 11.58 -6.94 -8.15
C PRO A 223 12.00 -7.91 -9.25
N LEU A 224 12.75 -7.42 -10.24
CA LEU A 224 13.44 -8.31 -11.20
C LEU A 224 14.58 -9.07 -10.52
N CYS A 225 15.28 -8.42 -9.60
CA CYS A 225 16.29 -9.04 -8.71
C CYS A 225 16.37 -8.23 -7.42
N ARG A 226 16.83 -8.86 -6.35
CA ARG A 226 17.09 -8.18 -5.07
C ARG A 226 18.55 -8.34 -4.68
N LEU A 227 19.11 -7.30 -4.10
CA LEU A 227 20.37 -7.43 -3.39
C LEU A 227 20.12 -8.01 -1.99
N PRO A 228 21.02 -8.84 -1.46
CA PRO A 228 20.86 -9.40 -0.11
C PRO A 228 20.85 -8.32 0.98
N ALA A 229 21.58 -7.23 0.78
CA ALA A 229 21.58 -6.03 1.62
C ALA A 229 22.18 -4.86 0.81
N PRO A 230 21.92 -3.59 1.18
CA PRO A 230 22.72 -2.48 0.68
C PRO A 230 24.18 -2.71 1.09
N PRO A 231 25.16 -2.46 0.21
CA PRO A 231 26.56 -2.59 0.58
C PRO A 231 26.91 -1.56 1.65
N ASP A 232 27.64 -1.99 2.67
CA ASP A 232 28.23 -1.09 3.64
C ASP A 232 29.33 -0.25 2.98
N ASN A 233 29.56 0.95 3.52
CA ASN A 233 30.68 1.77 3.13
C ASN A 233 31.95 1.24 3.84
N VAL A 234 32.69 0.38 3.17
CA VAL A 234 33.87 -0.29 3.73
C VAL A 234 35.13 0.20 3.02
N GLU A 235 36.17 0.49 3.78
CA GLU A 235 37.51 0.72 3.22
C GLU A 235 38.14 -0.63 2.88
N GLU A 236 38.40 -0.87 1.59
CA GLU A 236 39.18 -2.03 1.16
C GLU A 236 40.66 -1.72 1.30
N HIS A 237 41.40 -2.58 2.02
CA HIS A 237 42.85 -2.48 2.24
C HIS A 237 43.66 -3.33 1.26
#